data_fd4a4fc04e686d1e47be82202ed57151
#
_entry.id   fd4a4fc04e686d1e47be82202ed57151
#
_cell.length_a   1.000
_cell.length_b   1.000
_cell.length_c   1.000
_cell.angle_alpha   90.00
_cell.angle_beta   90.00
_cell.angle_gamma   90.00
#
_symmetry.space_group_name_H-M   'P 1'
#
loop_
_entity.id
_entity.type
_entity.pdbx_description
1 polymer ?
#
loop_
_entity_poly.entity_id
_entity_poly.type
_entity_poly.pdbx_seq_one_letter_code
_entity_poly.pdbx_strand_id
1 'polypeptide(L)'
;MTVMKSILNIFQIWYREIGNIIRDKGIMIFILFVPLAYPLLYSYVYTNEVVRDVPVAVVNESNSDLSREILRKMDASPDMKIEAYCTNMDEARELVKRQKVYGIIRIPETLTKDLSRGEQATLGLYCDMSSMLYYKALLVTATNVSLEVNKDIKVDHYITGYTDRQDEISKMPIEYDY
;
A
#
# COMPACT_ATOMS: atom_id res chain seq x y z
N MET A 1 26.77 49.02 -28.66
CA MET A 1 27.12 48.23 -29.85
C MET A 1 27.88 46.93 -29.54
N THR A 2 28.66 46.86 -28.48
CA THR A 2 29.48 45.70 -28.10
C THR A 2 28.65 44.51 -27.60
N VAL A 3 27.61 44.75 -26.78
CA VAL A 3 26.76 43.70 -26.20
C VAL A 3 25.98 42.92 -27.27
N MET A 4 25.44 43.61 -28.25
CA MET A 4 24.68 43.00 -29.34
C MET A 4 25.55 42.06 -30.21
N LYS A 5 26.82 42.43 -30.42
CA LYS A 5 27.78 41.58 -31.12
C LYS A 5 28.16 40.34 -30.31
N SER A 6 28.26 40.46 -28.97
CA SER A 6 28.51 39.32 -28.09
C SER A 6 27.37 38.34 -28.10
N ILE A 7 26.13 38.80 -28.09
CA ILE A 7 24.91 37.95 -28.13
C ILE A 7 24.86 37.18 -29.49
N LEU A 8 25.12 37.86 -30.60
CA LEU A 8 25.15 37.23 -31.91
C LEU A 8 26.27 36.17 -32.01
N ASN A 9 27.45 36.43 -31.46
CA ASN A 9 28.54 35.45 -31.43
C ASN A 9 28.18 34.23 -30.57
N ILE A 10 27.53 34.41 -29.43
CA ILE A 10 27.07 33.31 -28.58
C ILE A 10 26.05 32.45 -29.36
N PHE A 11 25.11 33.07 -30.06
CA PHE A 11 24.12 32.35 -30.84
C PHE A 11 24.72 31.57 -32.01
N GLN A 12 25.73 32.13 -32.67
CA GLN A 12 26.45 31.44 -33.74
C GLN A 12 27.27 30.25 -33.22
N ILE A 13 27.91 30.40 -32.07
CA ILE A 13 28.66 29.30 -31.44
C ILE A 13 27.69 28.20 -31.04
N TRP A 14 26.59 28.55 -30.39
CA TRP A 14 25.56 27.60 -29.96
C TRP A 14 24.97 26.81 -31.14
N TYR A 15 24.62 27.49 -32.25
CA TYR A 15 24.10 26.83 -33.45
C TYR A 15 25.09 25.86 -34.07
N ARG A 16 26.38 26.27 -34.11
CA ARG A 16 27.44 25.40 -34.61
C ARG A 16 27.69 24.18 -33.75
N GLU A 17 27.65 24.37 -32.42
CA GLU A 17 27.84 23.26 -31.49
C GLU A 17 26.66 22.25 -31.53
N ILE A 18 25.43 22.72 -31.65
CA ILE A 18 24.27 21.83 -31.86
C ILE A 18 24.44 21.04 -33.17
N GLY A 19 24.88 21.69 -34.25
CA GLY A 19 25.15 21.00 -35.52
C GLY A 19 26.23 19.92 -35.38
N ASN A 20 27.28 20.17 -34.60
CA ASN A 20 28.33 19.20 -34.33
C ASN A 20 27.80 18.01 -33.51
N ILE A 21 26.98 18.28 -32.49
CA ILE A 21 26.33 17.25 -31.65
C ILE A 21 25.43 16.34 -32.49
N ILE A 22 24.62 16.91 -33.38
CA ILE A 22 23.71 16.14 -34.26
C ILE A 22 24.49 15.31 -35.27
N ARG A 23 25.69 15.78 -35.71
CA ARG A 23 26.55 15.03 -36.63
C ARG A 23 27.36 13.94 -35.97
N ASP A 24 27.59 14.02 -34.68
CA ASP A 24 28.30 12.98 -33.93
C ASP A 24 27.34 11.80 -33.63
N LYS A 25 27.57 10.70 -34.34
CA LYS A 25 26.78 9.48 -34.22
C LYS A 25 26.83 8.89 -32.80
N GLY A 26 27.94 9.03 -32.09
CA GLY A 26 28.09 8.53 -30.72
C GLY A 26 27.24 9.31 -29.75
N ILE A 27 27.30 10.65 -29.85
CA ILE A 27 26.49 11.54 -29.01
C ILE A 27 25.01 11.35 -29.29
N MET A 28 24.61 11.23 -30.55
CA MET A 28 23.21 11.03 -30.95
C MET A 28 22.66 9.69 -30.47
N ILE A 29 23.42 8.62 -30.56
CA ILE A 29 23.03 7.32 -30.01
C ILE A 29 22.83 7.44 -28.49
N PHE A 30 23.74 8.12 -27.80
CA PHE A 30 23.65 8.28 -26.35
C PHE A 30 22.45 9.12 -25.95
N ILE A 31 22.22 10.27 -26.59
CA ILE A 31 21.09 11.18 -26.28
C ILE A 31 19.74 10.53 -26.60
N LEU A 32 19.65 9.71 -27.64
CA LEU A 32 18.38 9.07 -28.03
C LEU A 32 18.15 7.75 -27.30
N PHE A 33 19.20 6.92 -27.21
CA PHE A 33 19.07 5.57 -26.68
C PHE A 33 18.95 5.52 -25.16
N VAL A 34 19.71 6.35 -24.42
CA VAL A 34 19.68 6.31 -22.95
C VAL A 34 18.33 6.72 -22.38
N PRO A 35 17.68 7.82 -22.79
CA PRO A 35 16.36 8.18 -22.28
C PRO A 35 15.24 7.17 -22.63
N LEU A 36 15.41 6.42 -23.72
CA LEU A 36 14.48 5.36 -24.13
C LEU A 36 14.78 4.04 -23.47
N ALA A 37 16.03 3.63 -23.43
CA ALA A 37 16.45 2.35 -22.88
C ALA A 37 16.34 2.30 -21.36
N TYR A 38 16.65 3.42 -20.67
CA TYR A 38 16.64 3.47 -19.21
C TYR A 38 15.25 3.20 -18.60
N PRO A 39 14.15 3.86 -19.02
CA PRO A 39 12.81 3.55 -18.51
C PRO A 39 12.36 2.13 -18.85
N LEU A 40 12.69 1.61 -20.03
CA LEU A 40 12.37 0.23 -20.42
C LEU A 40 13.10 -0.79 -19.55
N LEU A 41 14.40 -0.56 -19.33
CA LEU A 41 15.24 -1.43 -18.51
C LEU A 41 14.78 -1.37 -17.05
N TYR A 42 14.45 -0.16 -16.54
CA TYR A 42 13.93 0.05 -15.21
C TYR A 42 12.57 -0.65 -15.04
N SER A 43 11.67 -0.45 -15.99
CA SER A 43 10.35 -1.14 -15.98
C SER A 43 10.52 -2.66 -15.96
N TYR A 44 11.43 -3.20 -16.75
CA TYR A 44 11.69 -4.64 -16.80
C TYR A 44 12.26 -5.19 -15.49
N VAL A 45 13.25 -4.50 -14.91
CA VAL A 45 13.87 -4.90 -13.64
C VAL A 45 12.87 -4.84 -12.49
N TYR A 46 12.05 -3.80 -12.42
CA TYR A 46 11.11 -3.58 -11.32
C TYR A 46 9.73 -4.25 -11.51
N THR A 47 9.46 -4.84 -12.67
CA THR A 47 8.21 -5.58 -12.91
C THR A 47 8.04 -6.77 -11.95
N ASN A 48 9.14 -7.36 -11.49
CA ASN A 48 9.15 -8.51 -10.58
C ASN A 48 9.15 -8.12 -9.08
N GLU A 49 9.20 -6.82 -8.75
CA GLU A 49 9.20 -6.35 -7.35
C GLU A 49 7.79 -6.09 -6.79
N VAL A 50 6.76 -6.49 -7.50
CA VAL A 50 5.40 -6.50 -6.93
C VAL A 50 5.34 -7.65 -5.92
N VAL A 51 5.42 -7.28 -4.65
CA VAL A 51 5.21 -8.22 -3.55
C VAL A 51 3.78 -8.73 -3.62
N ARG A 52 3.61 -10.04 -3.67
CA ARG A 52 2.31 -10.72 -3.64
C ARG A 52 2.34 -11.81 -2.60
N ASP A 53 1.14 -12.18 -2.12
CA ASP A 53 0.96 -13.30 -1.18
C ASP A 53 1.86 -13.20 0.06
N VAL A 54 1.98 -12.00 0.67
CA VAL A 54 2.75 -11.84 1.92
C VAL A 54 2.10 -12.68 3.00
N PRO A 55 2.80 -13.68 3.56
CA PRO A 55 2.24 -14.56 4.57
C PRO A 55 2.04 -13.81 5.89
N VAL A 56 0.82 -13.92 6.44
CA VAL A 56 0.43 -13.32 7.71
C VAL A 56 -0.15 -14.37 8.65
N ALA A 57 0.00 -14.16 9.95
CA ALA A 57 -0.71 -14.89 10.99
C ALA A 57 -1.95 -14.12 11.45
N VAL A 58 -2.99 -14.82 11.82
CA VAL A 58 -4.24 -14.24 12.32
C VAL A 58 -4.49 -14.69 13.75
N VAL A 59 -4.79 -13.75 14.62
CA VAL A 59 -5.29 -13.99 15.97
C VAL A 59 -6.72 -13.43 16.03
N ASN A 60 -7.71 -14.29 15.84
CA ASN A 60 -9.13 -13.90 15.86
C ASN A 60 -9.75 -14.26 17.21
N GLU A 61 -9.91 -13.25 18.07
CA GLU A 61 -10.52 -13.42 19.39
C GLU A 61 -12.06 -13.23 19.33
N SER A 62 -12.57 -12.55 18.29
CA SER A 62 -14.01 -12.24 18.15
C SER A 62 -14.86 -13.43 17.68
N ASN A 63 -14.33 -14.25 16.76
CA ASN A 63 -15.04 -15.39 16.13
C ASN A 63 -16.44 -15.04 15.54
N SER A 64 -16.70 -13.76 15.26
CA SER A 64 -17.97 -13.27 14.70
C SER A 64 -18.03 -13.45 13.17
N ASP A 65 -19.26 -13.33 12.62
CA ASP A 65 -19.45 -13.35 11.17
C ASP A 65 -18.68 -12.21 10.48
N LEU A 66 -18.70 -11.02 11.09
CA LEU A 66 -17.96 -9.86 10.60
C LEU A 66 -16.45 -10.11 10.61
N SER A 67 -15.90 -10.72 11.67
CA SER A 67 -14.47 -11.06 11.71
C SER A 67 -14.08 -12.03 10.60
N ARG A 68 -14.93 -13.01 10.31
CA ARG A 68 -14.72 -13.96 9.20
C ARG A 68 -14.79 -13.27 7.84
N GLU A 69 -15.68 -12.31 7.68
CA GLU A 69 -15.79 -11.54 6.44
C GLU A 69 -14.56 -10.67 6.21
N ILE A 70 -14.09 -9.95 7.23
CA ILE A 70 -12.87 -9.15 7.16
C ILE A 70 -11.69 -10.03 6.74
N LEU A 71 -11.50 -11.18 7.40
CA LEU A 71 -10.40 -12.10 7.09
C LEU A 71 -10.51 -12.66 5.67
N ARG A 72 -11.70 -13.00 5.21
CA ARG A 72 -11.92 -13.47 3.83
C ARG A 72 -11.58 -12.40 2.80
N LYS A 73 -11.95 -11.13 3.05
CA LYS A 73 -11.59 -10.01 2.17
C LYS A 73 -10.07 -9.75 2.18
N MET A 74 -9.41 -9.90 3.33
CA MET A 74 -7.95 -9.78 3.43
C MET A 74 -7.23 -10.89 2.66
N ASP A 75 -7.66 -12.14 2.83
CA ASP A 75 -7.09 -13.30 2.14
C ASP A 75 -7.35 -13.30 0.62
N ALA A 76 -8.44 -12.66 0.20
CA ALA A 76 -8.75 -12.47 -1.22
C ALA A 76 -7.91 -11.36 -1.89
N SER A 77 -7.16 -10.57 -1.11
CA SER A 77 -6.27 -9.54 -1.65
C SER A 77 -5.04 -10.17 -2.32
N PRO A 78 -4.56 -9.63 -3.44
CA PRO A 78 -3.39 -10.17 -4.14
C PRO A 78 -2.07 -9.99 -3.37
N ASP A 79 -2.04 -9.10 -2.37
CA ASP A 79 -0.82 -8.72 -1.67
C ASP A 79 -0.65 -9.45 -0.33
N MET A 80 -1.70 -10.10 0.18
CA MET A 80 -1.73 -10.74 1.49
C MET A 80 -2.26 -12.18 1.39
N LYS A 81 -1.65 -13.09 2.16
CA LYS A 81 -2.08 -14.48 2.29
C LYS A 81 -2.12 -14.87 3.76
N ILE A 82 -3.23 -15.40 4.22
CA ILE A 82 -3.34 -15.95 5.56
C ILE A 82 -2.67 -17.32 5.58
N GLU A 83 -1.51 -17.43 6.24
CA GLU A 83 -0.74 -18.66 6.34
C GLU A 83 -1.08 -19.45 7.60
N ALA A 84 -1.41 -18.78 8.69
CA ALA A 84 -1.67 -19.43 9.98
C ALA A 84 -2.77 -18.71 10.78
N TYR A 85 -3.61 -19.51 11.43
CA TYR A 85 -4.52 -19.05 12.46
C TYR A 85 -3.95 -19.44 13.81
N CYS A 86 -3.67 -18.45 14.66
CA CYS A 86 -3.08 -18.62 15.98
C CYS A 86 -4.12 -18.41 17.07
N THR A 87 -3.99 -19.13 18.16
CA THR A 87 -4.89 -19.02 19.32
C THR A 87 -4.57 -17.79 20.16
N ASN A 88 -3.28 -17.38 20.18
CA ASN A 88 -2.82 -16.26 20.97
C ASN A 88 -1.69 -15.50 20.27
N MET A 89 -1.39 -14.29 20.79
CA MET A 89 -0.35 -13.42 20.23
C MET A 89 1.06 -13.99 20.37
N ASP A 90 1.35 -14.81 21.39
CA ASP A 90 2.69 -15.36 21.60
C ASP A 90 3.04 -16.40 20.54
N GLU A 91 2.06 -17.22 20.15
CA GLU A 91 2.19 -18.17 19.03
C GLU A 91 2.46 -17.41 17.72
N ALA A 92 1.68 -16.37 17.43
CA ALA A 92 1.86 -15.56 16.24
C ALA A 92 3.23 -14.86 16.20
N ARG A 93 3.70 -14.31 17.33
CA ARG A 93 5.04 -13.70 17.45
C ARG A 93 6.15 -14.72 17.21
N GLU A 94 5.98 -15.95 17.65
CA GLU A 94 6.97 -17.01 17.41
C GLU A 94 7.08 -17.36 15.91
N LEU A 95 5.96 -17.30 15.16
CA LEU A 95 5.98 -17.47 13.71
C LEU A 95 6.71 -16.31 12.99
N VAL A 96 6.55 -15.07 13.48
CA VAL A 96 7.30 -13.91 12.98
C VAL A 96 8.80 -14.07 13.25
N LYS A 97 9.18 -14.43 14.47
CA LYS A 97 10.60 -14.67 14.82
C LYS A 97 11.24 -15.74 13.94
N ARG A 98 10.48 -16.76 13.56
CA ARG A 98 10.93 -17.82 12.63
C ARG A 98 10.86 -17.43 11.17
N GLN A 99 10.46 -16.18 10.86
CA GLN A 99 10.29 -15.67 9.50
C GLN A 99 9.33 -16.51 8.63
N LYS A 100 8.37 -17.18 9.25
CA LYS A 100 7.31 -17.90 8.54
C LYS A 100 6.19 -16.97 8.08
N VAL A 101 5.96 -15.89 8.83
CA VAL A 101 5.02 -14.82 8.55
C VAL A 101 5.67 -13.47 8.76
N TYR A 102 5.22 -12.45 8.05
CA TYR A 102 5.77 -11.08 8.12
C TYR A 102 4.80 -10.08 8.75
N GLY A 103 3.60 -10.54 9.11
CA GLY A 103 2.63 -9.72 9.82
C GLY A 103 1.69 -10.55 10.66
N ILE A 104 1.05 -9.89 11.64
CA ILE A 104 0.02 -10.47 12.50
C ILE A 104 -1.18 -9.56 12.44
N ILE A 105 -2.35 -10.13 12.17
CA ILE A 105 -3.64 -9.45 12.24
C ILE A 105 -4.33 -9.92 13.51
N ARG A 106 -4.60 -8.97 14.42
CA ARG A 106 -5.36 -9.25 15.64
C ARG A 106 -6.76 -8.65 15.53
N ILE A 107 -7.76 -9.47 15.68
CA ILE A 107 -9.17 -9.06 15.78
C ILE A 107 -9.62 -9.22 17.23
N PRO A 108 -9.90 -8.12 17.95
CA PRO A 108 -10.28 -8.20 19.36
C PRO A 108 -11.67 -8.80 19.55
N GLU A 109 -11.92 -9.38 20.70
CA GLU A 109 -13.23 -9.92 21.09
C GLU A 109 -14.33 -8.84 21.07
N THR A 110 -13.95 -7.60 21.32
CA THR A 110 -14.89 -6.47 21.43
C THR A 110 -15.42 -5.97 20.09
N LEU A 111 -14.81 -6.38 18.93
CA LEU A 111 -15.12 -5.89 17.60
C LEU A 111 -16.63 -5.70 17.34
N THR A 112 -17.40 -6.77 17.48
CA THR A 112 -18.85 -6.75 17.19
C THR A 112 -19.64 -5.95 18.23
N LYS A 113 -19.20 -5.98 19.49
CA LYS A 113 -19.84 -5.27 20.59
C LYS A 113 -19.66 -3.76 20.45
N ASP A 114 -18.45 -3.31 20.09
CA ASP A 114 -18.12 -1.90 19.92
C ASP A 114 -18.93 -1.34 18.73
N LEU A 115 -18.94 -2.05 17.62
CA LEU A 115 -19.72 -1.65 16.43
C LEU A 115 -21.25 -1.65 16.71
N SER A 116 -21.77 -2.61 17.49
CA SER A 116 -23.20 -2.63 17.85
C SER A 116 -23.61 -1.48 18.77
N ARG A 117 -22.66 -0.89 19.50
CA ARG A 117 -22.85 0.30 20.33
C ARG A 117 -22.67 1.60 19.57
N GLY A 118 -22.27 1.53 18.29
CA GLY A 118 -21.88 2.68 17.51
C GLY A 118 -20.52 3.25 17.94
N GLU A 119 -19.68 2.45 18.60
CA GLU A 119 -18.31 2.81 18.97
C GLU A 119 -17.35 2.37 17.88
N GLN A 120 -16.20 3.07 17.77
CA GLN A 120 -15.16 2.71 16.82
C GLN A 120 -14.45 1.44 17.26
N ALA A 121 -14.38 0.46 16.38
CA ALA A 121 -13.65 -0.78 16.62
C ALA A 121 -12.21 -0.67 16.04
N THR A 122 -11.23 -1.18 16.79
CA THR A 122 -9.82 -1.14 16.41
C THR A 122 -9.32 -2.54 16.08
N LEU A 123 -8.69 -2.70 14.89
CA LEU A 123 -7.99 -3.92 14.49
C LEU A 123 -6.49 -3.72 14.67
N GLY A 124 -5.82 -4.68 15.30
CA GLY A 124 -4.37 -4.65 15.45
C GLY A 124 -3.67 -5.19 14.19
N LEU A 125 -2.79 -4.40 13.60
CA LEU A 125 -1.88 -4.84 12.53
C LEU A 125 -0.44 -4.69 13.00
N TYR A 126 0.24 -5.81 13.19
CA TYR A 126 1.63 -5.86 13.61
C TYR A 126 2.47 -6.39 12.46
N CYS A 127 3.42 -5.61 11.98
CA CYS A 127 4.25 -5.96 10.84
C CYS A 127 5.72 -6.04 11.21
N ASP A 128 6.43 -6.95 10.55
CA ASP A 128 7.90 -6.97 10.60
C ASP A 128 8.45 -5.84 9.72
N MET A 129 9.11 -4.87 10.36
CA MET A 129 9.72 -3.72 9.69
C MET A 129 11.05 -4.04 8.99
N SER A 130 11.51 -5.30 9.02
CA SER A 130 12.73 -5.72 8.32
C SER A 130 12.61 -5.57 6.80
N SER A 131 11.39 -5.68 6.26
CA SER A 131 11.09 -5.44 4.84
C SER A 131 10.05 -4.35 4.67
N MET A 132 10.49 -3.18 4.22
CA MET A 132 9.60 -2.04 3.94
C MET A 132 8.55 -2.38 2.87
N LEU A 133 8.88 -3.27 1.92
CA LEU A 133 7.95 -3.68 0.86
C LEU A 133 6.80 -4.51 1.43
N TYR A 134 7.07 -5.45 2.33
CA TYR A 134 6.05 -6.26 2.99
C TYR A 134 5.17 -5.40 3.89
N TYR A 135 5.77 -4.53 4.70
CA TYR A 135 5.03 -3.57 5.52
C TYR A 135 4.05 -2.75 4.68
N LYS A 136 4.52 -2.16 3.57
CA LYS A 136 3.69 -1.34 2.69
C LYS A 136 2.55 -2.16 2.06
N ALA A 137 2.80 -3.37 1.60
CA ALA A 137 1.80 -4.26 1.02
C ALA A 137 0.70 -4.59 2.04
N LEU A 138 1.08 -4.99 3.25
CA LEU A 138 0.15 -5.31 4.34
C LEU A 138 -0.67 -4.09 4.76
N LEU A 139 -0.04 -2.92 4.90
CA LEU A 139 -0.71 -1.68 5.27
C LEU A 139 -1.75 -1.25 4.23
N VAL A 140 -1.38 -1.30 2.95
CA VAL A 140 -2.30 -0.95 1.85
C VAL A 140 -3.49 -1.90 1.81
N THR A 141 -3.25 -3.20 1.92
CA THR A 141 -4.32 -4.21 1.96
C THR A 141 -5.25 -3.98 3.15
N ALA A 142 -4.70 -3.85 4.36
CA ALA A 142 -5.49 -3.61 5.56
C ALA A 142 -6.35 -2.35 5.43
N THR A 143 -5.77 -1.26 4.93
CA THR A 143 -6.49 0.00 4.70
C THR A 143 -7.63 -0.17 3.69
N ASN A 144 -7.37 -0.81 2.56
CA ASN A 144 -8.39 -1.02 1.51
C ASN A 144 -9.54 -1.87 2.00
N VAL A 145 -9.25 -2.97 2.69
CA VAL A 145 -10.29 -3.84 3.27
C VAL A 145 -11.08 -3.11 4.34
N SER A 146 -10.43 -2.32 5.20
CA SER A 146 -11.11 -1.49 6.19
C SER A 146 -12.07 -0.50 5.53
N LEU A 147 -11.64 0.19 4.49
CA LEU A 147 -12.48 1.14 3.76
C LEU A 147 -13.67 0.45 3.09
N GLU A 148 -13.49 -0.75 2.56
CA GLU A 148 -14.57 -1.54 1.95
C GLU A 148 -15.60 -1.98 2.99
N VAL A 149 -15.13 -2.60 4.08
CA VAL A 149 -16.00 -3.03 5.18
C VAL A 149 -16.75 -1.84 5.82
N ASN A 150 -16.06 -0.70 5.97
CA ASN A 150 -16.70 0.52 6.48
C ASN A 150 -17.81 1.04 5.57
N LYS A 151 -17.70 0.86 4.25
CA LYS A 151 -18.79 1.19 3.31
C LYS A 151 -19.98 0.28 3.52
N ASP A 152 -19.74 -1.02 3.66
CA ASP A 152 -20.80 -2.00 3.85
C ASP A 152 -21.56 -1.74 5.18
N ILE A 153 -20.84 -1.50 6.28
CA ILE A 153 -21.41 -1.14 7.58
C ILE A 153 -22.24 0.15 7.49
N LYS A 154 -21.75 1.19 6.77
CA LYS A 154 -22.50 2.43 6.56
C LYS A 154 -23.81 2.21 5.81
N VAL A 155 -23.77 1.43 4.74
CA VAL A 155 -24.97 1.11 3.94
C VAL A 155 -26.01 0.42 4.79
N ASP A 156 -25.62 -0.57 5.61
CA ASP A 156 -26.54 -1.27 6.52
C ASP A 156 -27.15 -0.32 7.57
N HIS A 157 -26.38 0.62 8.11
CA HIS A 157 -26.88 1.63 9.03
C HIS A 157 -27.88 2.60 8.38
N TYR A 158 -27.63 3.03 7.14
CA TYR A 158 -28.59 3.87 6.41
C TYR A 158 -29.91 3.15 6.11
N ILE A 159 -29.85 1.85 5.82
CA ILE A 159 -31.04 1.03 5.53
C ILE A 159 -31.85 0.77 6.80
N THR A 160 -31.20 0.62 7.96
CA THR A 160 -31.84 0.31 9.24
C THR A 160 -32.34 1.52 10.02
N GLY A 161 -32.10 2.76 9.55
CA GLY A 161 -32.74 3.99 10.09
C GLY A 161 -32.22 4.43 11.44
N TYR A 162 -30.98 4.20 11.78
CA TYR A 162 -30.35 4.71 13.01
C TYR A 162 -30.01 6.19 12.91
N THR A 163 -30.49 6.95 13.89
CA THR A 163 -30.49 8.41 13.97
C THR A 163 -29.19 9.04 14.48
N ASP A 164 -28.91 10.23 13.96
CA ASP A 164 -28.17 11.45 14.40
C ASP A 164 -26.89 11.39 15.28
N ARG A 165 -26.72 10.41 16.16
CA ARG A 165 -25.50 10.32 16.98
C ARG A 165 -24.36 9.59 16.28
N GLN A 166 -24.65 8.96 15.15
CA GLN A 166 -23.73 8.07 14.44
C GLN A 166 -22.98 8.75 13.28
N ASP A 167 -23.32 9.99 12.96
CA ASP A 167 -22.70 10.71 11.85
C ASP A 167 -21.21 11.04 12.08
N GLU A 168 -20.75 11.15 13.32
CA GLU A 168 -19.32 11.34 13.61
C GLU A 168 -18.52 10.02 13.57
N ILE A 169 -19.10 8.94 14.08
CA ILE A 169 -18.51 7.60 14.11
C ILE A 169 -18.55 6.97 12.72
N SER A 170 -19.49 7.40 11.87
CA SER A 170 -19.65 6.92 10.50
C SER A 170 -18.48 7.26 9.58
N LYS A 171 -17.49 8.04 10.03
CA LYS A 171 -16.34 8.41 9.17
C LYS A 171 -15.36 7.26 9.00
N MET A 172 -15.05 6.52 10.07
CA MET A 172 -14.19 5.32 10.03
C MET A 172 -14.54 4.38 11.21
N PRO A 173 -15.52 3.46 11.07
CA PRO A 173 -15.91 2.55 12.14
C PRO A 173 -14.85 1.50 12.49
N ILE A 174 -13.87 1.28 11.62
CA ILE A 174 -12.73 0.38 11.86
C ILE A 174 -11.44 1.16 11.66
N GLU A 175 -10.56 1.13 12.66
CA GLU A 175 -9.23 1.73 12.65
C GLU A 175 -8.17 0.66 12.96
N TYR A 176 -6.95 0.87 12.49
CA TYR A 176 -5.79 0.05 12.81
C TYR A 176 -4.90 0.76 13.81
N ASP A 177 -4.49 0.02 14.86
CA ASP A 177 -3.44 0.41 15.79
C ASP A 177 -2.11 -0.20 15.31
N TYR A 178 -1.07 0.65 15.22
CA TYR A 178 0.26 0.33 14.65
C TYR A 178 1.30 0.11 15.74
#